data_c2acee218f5486ecc4c8f10b5caccc18
#
_entry.id   c2acee218f5486ecc4c8f10b5caccc18
#
_cell.length_a   1.000
_cell.length_b   1.000
_cell.length_c   1.000
_cell.angle_alpha   90.00
_cell.angle_beta   90.00
_cell.angle_gamma   90.00
#
_symmetry.space_group_name_H-M   'P 1'
#
loop_
_entity.id
_entity.type
_entity.pdbx_description
1 polymer ?
#
loop_
_entity_poly.entity_id
_entity_poly.type
_entity_poly.pdbx_seq_one_letter_code
_entity_poly.pdbx_strand_id
1 'polypeptide(L)'
;MQVVLLIAGFGALGCVTRYYVSGWTYNLFGPNFPYGTLVVNVLGAFLIGLVMEFGLRSTLLSVSLRTGLAIGFLGGFTTFSTFSYETFRLLEDGNFLVAATNVLASVLVCLVFTWLGIHAARIL
;
A
#
# COMPACT_ATOMS: atom_id res chain seq x y z
N MET A 1 -4.71 -25.13 -2.44
CA MET A 1 -3.75 -25.22 -1.30
C MET A 1 -2.50 -24.38 -1.55
N GLN A 2 -1.81 -24.52 -2.68
CA GLN A 2 -0.60 -23.73 -2.99
C GLN A 2 -0.83 -22.21 -2.95
N VAL A 3 -1.92 -21.70 -3.52
CA VAL A 3 -2.25 -20.26 -3.52
C VAL A 3 -2.45 -19.74 -2.10
N VAL A 4 -3.12 -20.51 -1.24
CA VAL A 4 -3.37 -20.13 0.16
C VAL A 4 -2.05 -20.02 0.93
N LEU A 5 -1.11 -20.95 0.72
CA LEU A 5 0.21 -20.90 1.34
C LEU A 5 1.03 -19.69 0.86
N LEU A 6 0.94 -19.36 -0.43
CA LEU A 6 1.57 -18.16 -0.99
C LEU A 6 0.98 -16.89 -0.37
N ILE A 7 -0.35 -16.80 -0.28
CA ILE A 7 -1.02 -15.66 0.37
C ILE A 7 -0.58 -15.53 1.82
N ALA A 8 -0.55 -16.63 2.58
CA ALA A 8 -0.16 -16.63 3.99
C ALA A 8 1.30 -16.18 4.17
N GLY A 9 2.23 -16.76 3.41
CA GLY A 9 3.66 -16.43 3.49
C GLY A 9 3.96 -14.98 3.06
N PHE A 10 3.48 -14.58 1.90
CA PHE A 10 3.62 -13.21 1.42
C PHE A 10 2.86 -12.20 2.30
N GLY A 11 1.71 -12.59 2.85
CA GLY A 11 0.94 -11.76 3.78
C GLY A 11 1.72 -11.47 5.07
N ALA A 12 2.33 -12.50 5.65
CA ALA A 12 3.20 -12.32 6.81
C ALA A 12 4.37 -11.36 6.52
N LEU A 13 5.04 -11.53 5.36
CA LEU A 13 6.11 -10.63 4.92
C LEU A 13 5.59 -9.20 4.71
N GLY A 14 4.44 -9.04 4.07
CA GLY A 14 3.83 -7.73 3.85
C GLY A 14 3.52 -7.01 5.15
N CYS A 15 2.93 -7.70 6.13
CA CYS A 15 2.63 -7.13 7.45
C CYS A 15 3.91 -6.69 8.19
N VAL A 16 4.95 -7.52 8.20
CA VAL A 16 6.23 -7.18 8.85
C VAL A 16 6.91 -6.00 8.13
N THR A 17 6.91 -6.00 6.81
CA THR A 17 7.47 -4.90 6.01
C THR A 17 6.72 -3.60 6.29
N ARG A 18 5.40 -3.62 6.35
CA ARG A 18 4.59 -2.47 6.75
C ARG A 18 4.99 -1.93 8.12
N TYR A 19 5.14 -2.80 9.10
CA TYR A 19 5.53 -2.41 10.45
C TYR A 19 6.83 -1.60 10.44
N TYR A 20 7.87 -2.10 9.78
CA TYR A 20 9.15 -1.41 9.72
C TYR A 20 9.13 -0.14 8.88
N VAL A 21 8.58 -0.19 7.67
CA VAL A 21 8.53 0.97 6.77
C VAL A 21 7.71 2.10 7.38
N SER A 22 6.55 1.79 7.93
CA SER A 22 5.71 2.77 8.63
C SER A 22 6.43 3.38 9.83
N GLY A 23 7.07 2.55 10.66
CA GLY A 23 7.84 3.01 11.82
C GLY A 23 9.02 3.91 11.43
N TRP A 24 9.81 3.54 10.43
CA TRP A 24 10.91 4.37 9.92
C TRP A 24 10.41 5.71 9.38
N THR A 25 9.29 5.70 8.67
CA THR A 25 8.68 6.92 8.13
C THR A 25 8.27 7.88 9.25
N TYR A 26 7.62 7.37 10.29
CA TYR A 26 7.27 8.18 11.47
C TYR A 26 8.51 8.73 12.20
N ASN A 27 9.57 7.94 12.30
CA ASN A 27 10.83 8.41 12.91
C ASN A 27 11.50 9.54 12.09
N LEU A 28 11.35 9.51 10.76
CA LEU A 28 11.93 10.51 9.87
C LEU A 28 11.10 11.82 9.81
N PHE A 29 9.78 11.71 9.71
CA PHE A 29 8.89 12.85 9.45
C PHE A 29 8.11 13.32 10.67
N GLY A 30 8.11 12.55 11.75
CA GLY A 30 7.39 12.87 12.99
C GLY A 30 5.91 12.48 12.98
N PRO A 31 5.19 12.74 14.11
CA PRO A 31 3.83 12.25 14.33
C PRO A 31 2.72 13.23 13.93
N ASN A 32 3.04 14.41 13.41
CA ASN A 32 2.06 15.47 13.15
C ASN A 32 1.08 15.17 12.02
N PHE A 33 1.47 14.27 11.12
CA PHE A 33 0.67 13.78 10.00
C PHE A 33 0.87 12.27 9.88
N PRO A 34 -0.11 11.47 9.42
CA PRO A 34 0.02 10.02 9.30
C PRO A 34 0.91 9.61 8.11
N TYR A 35 2.18 10.04 8.13
CA TYR A 35 3.15 9.79 7.06
C TYR A 35 3.42 8.30 6.84
N GLY A 36 3.52 7.51 7.91
CA GLY A 36 3.81 6.09 7.81
C GLY A 36 2.75 5.33 7.02
N THR A 37 1.48 5.58 7.32
CA THR A 37 0.33 5.00 6.62
C THR A 37 0.26 5.49 5.17
N LEU A 38 0.48 6.77 4.94
CA LEU A 38 0.49 7.33 3.59
C LEU A 38 1.59 6.69 2.73
N VAL A 39 2.81 6.58 3.23
CA VAL A 39 3.94 6.02 2.48
C VAL A 39 3.71 4.56 2.12
N VAL A 40 3.28 3.71 3.05
CA VAL A 40 3.01 2.29 2.73
C VAL A 40 1.88 2.14 1.72
N ASN A 41 0.84 2.97 1.80
CA ASN A 41 -0.27 2.94 0.85
C ASN A 41 0.15 3.44 -0.54
N VAL A 42 0.95 4.50 -0.63
CA VAL A 42 1.47 5.01 -1.90
C VAL A 42 2.42 4.03 -2.58
N LEU A 43 3.36 3.44 -1.82
CA LEU A 43 4.25 2.41 -2.35
C LEU A 43 3.48 1.17 -2.78
N GLY A 44 2.52 0.73 -1.97
CA GLY A 44 1.64 -0.39 -2.31
C GLY A 44 0.78 -0.13 -3.55
N ALA A 45 0.28 1.11 -3.71
CA ALA A 45 -0.48 1.53 -4.89
C ALA A 45 0.37 1.47 -6.17
N PHE A 46 1.63 1.91 -6.12
CA PHE A 46 2.55 1.74 -7.23
C PHE A 46 2.81 0.26 -7.55
N LEU A 47 3.12 -0.52 -6.52
CA LEU A 47 3.46 -1.93 -6.69
C LEU A 47 2.28 -2.77 -7.18
N ILE A 48 1.04 -2.49 -6.75
CA ILE A 48 -0.13 -3.23 -7.25
C ILE A 48 -0.35 -2.94 -8.75
N GLY A 49 -0.21 -1.68 -9.17
CA GLY A 49 -0.27 -1.32 -10.58
C GLY A 49 0.78 -2.06 -11.41
N LEU A 50 2.03 -2.09 -10.92
CA LEU A 50 3.14 -2.79 -11.56
C LEU A 50 2.89 -4.31 -11.66
N VAL A 51 2.58 -4.97 -10.54
CA VAL A 51 2.40 -6.43 -10.46
C VAL A 51 1.23 -6.90 -11.31
N MET A 52 0.11 -6.20 -11.26
CA MET A 52 -1.10 -6.59 -12.00
C MET A 52 -0.91 -6.42 -13.49
N GLU A 53 -0.41 -5.28 -13.95
CA GLU A 53 -0.20 -5.02 -15.37
C GLU A 53 0.90 -5.93 -15.96
N PHE A 54 2.03 -6.08 -15.25
CA PHE A 54 3.09 -6.99 -15.69
C PHE A 54 2.61 -8.43 -15.77
N GLY A 55 1.83 -8.90 -14.79
CA GLY A 55 1.28 -10.25 -14.77
C GLY A 55 0.21 -10.52 -15.84
N LEU A 56 -0.41 -9.47 -16.40
CA LEU A 56 -1.33 -9.61 -17.55
C LEU A 56 -0.58 -9.68 -18.88
N ARG A 57 0.58 -9.07 -18.99
CA ARG A 57 1.36 -8.93 -20.22
C ARG A 57 2.47 -9.96 -20.37
N SER A 58 2.90 -10.56 -19.29
CA SER A 58 4.03 -11.48 -19.22
C SER A 58 3.60 -12.86 -18.72
N THR A 59 4.16 -13.91 -19.30
CA THR A 59 4.01 -15.30 -18.84
C THR A 59 4.97 -15.64 -17.70
N LEU A 60 5.90 -14.74 -17.36
CA LEU A 60 6.90 -14.96 -16.32
C LEU A 60 6.29 -15.01 -14.91
N LEU A 61 5.16 -14.35 -14.72
CA LEU A 61 4.47 -14.31 -13.44
C LEU A 61 3.25 -15.24 -13.46
N SER A 62 3.36 -16.40 -12.82
CA SER A 62 2.23 -17.34 -12.73
C SER A 62 1.03 -16.69 -12.02
N VAL A 63 -0.19 -17.15 -12.33
CA VAL A 63 -1.41 -16.67 -11.69
C VAL A 63 -1.34 -16.80 -10.16
N SER A 64 -0.83 -17.94 -9.67
CA SER A 64 -0.70 -18.19 -8.23
C SER A 64 0.29 -17.22 -7.55
N LEU A 65 1.43 -16.94 -8.19
CA LEU A 65 2.41 -16.01 -7.66
C LEU A 65 1.87 -14.57 -7.67
N ARG A 66 1.22 -14.16 -8.76
CA ARG A 66 0.56 -12.85 -8.84
C ARG A 66 -0.49 -12.66 -7.74
N THR A 67 -1.30 -13.70 -7.47
CA THR A 67 -2.29 -13.69 -6.40
C THR A 67 -1.61 -13.60 -5.03
N GLY A 68 -0.55 -14.37 -4.79
CA GLY A 68 0.24 -14.30 -3.56
C GLY A 68 0.83 -12.91 -3.31
N LEU A 69 1.39 -12.28 -4.35
CA LEU A 69 1.93 -10.92 -4.26
C LEU A 69 0.83 -9.88 -4.05
N ALA A 70 -0.26 -9.91 -4.84
CA ALA A 70 -1.30 -8.89 -4.79
C ALA A 70 -2.15 -8.99 -3.51
N ILE A 71 -2.66 -10.17 -3.18
CA ILE A 71 -3.51 -10.38 -2.02
C ILE A 71 -2.68 -10.57 -0.74
N GLY A 72 -1.60 -11.36 -0.82
CA GLY A 72 -0.73 -11.63 0.33
C GLY A 72 0.12 -10.41 0.66
N PHE A 73 1.21 -10.21 -0.09
CA PHE A 73 2.19 -9.17 0.25
C PHE A 73 1.58 -7.77 0.27
N LEU A 74 0.97 -7.33 -0.83
CA LEU A 74 0.44 -5.96 -0.92
C LEU A 74 -0.79 -5.76 -0.05
N GLY A 75 -1.65 -6.78 0.12
CA GLY A 75 -2.75 -6.75 1.07
C GLY A 75 -2.28 -6.64 2.53
N GLY A 76 -1.18 -7.30 2.90
CA GLY A 76 -0.55 -7.16 4.21
C GLY A 76 0.23 -5.85 4.38
N PHE A 77 0.85 -5.35 3.31
CA PHE A 77 1.69 -4.14 3.33
C PHE A 77 0.88 -2.85 3.39
N THR A 78 -0.25 -2.76 2.69
CA THR A 78 -1.13 -1.58 2.68
C THR A 78 -2.19 -1.67 3.77
N THR A 79 -2.81 -0.53 4.12
CA THR A 79 -3.83 -0.52 5.17
C THR A 79 -4.84 0.62 5.00
N PHE A 80 -6.09 0.24 4.80
CA PHE A 80 -7.21 1.17 4.84
C PHE A 80 -7.73 1.39 6.26
N SER A 81 -7.71 0.36 7.10
CA SER A 81 -8.21 0.43 8.48
C SER A 81 -7.40 1.41 9.34
N THR A 82 -6.07 1.38 9.24
CA THR A 82 -5.21 2.34 9.95
C THR A 82 -5.43 3.76 9.44
N PHE A 83 -5.51 3.95 8.12
CA PHE A 83 -5.87 5.23 7.50
C PHE A 83 -7.20 5.78 8.05
N SER A 84 -8.23 4.94 8.11
CA SER A 84 -9.55 5.33 8.64
C SER A 84 -9.49 5.73 10.11
N TYR A 85 -8.81 4.94 10.93
CA TYR A 85 -8.64 5.20 12.35
C TYR A 85 -7.87 6.51 12.61
N GLU A 86 -6.73 6.70 11.96
CA GLU A 86 -5.91 7.92 12.11
C GLU A 86 -6.65 9.18 11.65
N THR A 87 -7.39 9.08 10.53
CA THR A 87 -8.20 10.20 10.03
C THR A 87 -9.30 10.57 11.03
N PHE A 88 -9.97 9.57 11.60
CA PHE A 88 -11.02 9.80 12.57
C PHE A 88 -10.47 10.42 13.86
N ARG A 89 -9.30 9.99 14.33
CA ARG A 89 -8.62 10.61 15.48
C ARG A 89 -8.28 12.07 15.23
N LEU A 90 -7.82 12.42 14.03
CA LEU A 90 -7.58 13.83 13.66
C LEU A 90 -8.86 14.66 13.72
N LEU A 91 -10.01 14.10 13.33
CA LEU A 91 -11.31 14.75 13.43
C LEU A 91 -11.74 14.96 14.90
N GLU A 92 -11.56 13.95 15.74
CA GLU A 92 -11.86 14.05 17.19
C GLU A 92 -10.99 15.10 17.89
N ASP A 93 -9.72 15.24 17.48
CA ASP A 93 -8.79 16.23 17.99
C ASP A 93 -9.05 17.65 17.43
N GLY A 94 -10.05 17.81 16.56
CA GLY A 94 -10.38 19.09 15.92
C GLY A 94 -9.46 19.51 14.77
N ASN A 95 -8.57 18.63 14.32
CA ASN A 95 -7.61 18.85 13.22
C ASN A 95 -8.27 18.60 11.86
N PHE A 96 -9.33 19.29 11.54
CA PHE A 96 -10.14 19.07 10.32
C PHE A 96 -9.34 19.25 9.03
N LEU A 97 -8.45 20.25 8.99
CA LEU A 97 -7.63 20.50 7.81
C LEU A 97 -6.63 19.36 7.56
N VAL A 98 -6.00 18.86 8.61
CA VAL A 98 -5.05 17.74 8.51
C VAL A 98 -5.79 16.47 8.12
N ALA A 99 -6.97 16.22 8.70
CA ALA A 99 -7.82 15.08 8.33
C ALA A 99 -8.24 15.13 6.85
N ALA A 100 -8.72 16.27 6.37
CA ALA A 100 -9.10 16.46 4.97
C ALA A 100 -7.89 16.28 4.03
N THR A 101 -6.73 16.83 4.40
CA THR A 101 -5.48 16.65 3.65
C THR A 101 -5.07 15.18 3.59
N ASN A 102 -5.18 14.44 4.68
CA ASN A 102 -4.89 13.01 4.70
C ASN A 102 -5.78 12.22 3.75
N VAL A 103 -7.10 12.49 3.75
CA VAL A 103 -8.05 11.83 2.84
C VAL A 103 -7.72 12.15 1.39
N LEU A 104 -7.59 13.42 1.04
CA LEU A 104 -7.31 13.86 -0.33
C LEU A 104 -5.96 13.36 -0.83
N ALA A 105 -4.90 13.52 -0.03
CA ALA A 105 -3.57 13.04 -0.38
C ALA A 105 -3.55 11.52 -0.56
N SER A 106 -4.15 10.76 0.35
CA SER A 106 -4.19 9.30 0.27
C SER A 106 -4.90 8.83 -1.00
N VAL A 107 -6.06 9.39 -1.32
CA VAL A 107 -6.82 9.00 -2.52
C VAL A 107 -6.10 9.42 -3.80
N LEU A 108 -5.77 10.70 -3.93
CA LEU A 108 -5.23 11.24 -5.19
C LEU A 108 -3.82 10.72 -5.47
N VAL A 109 -2.94 10.73 -4.47
CA VAL A 109 -1.56 10.27 -4.66
C VAL A 109 -1.51 8.76 -4.91
N CYS A 110 -2.30 7.96 -4.21
CA CYS A 110 -2.37 6.52 -4.48
C CYS A 110 -2.86 6.22 -5.91
N LEU A 111 -3.89 6.92 -6.40
CA LEU A 111 -4.36 6.74 -7.77
C LEU A 111 -3.28 7.10 -8.80
N VAL A 112 -2.57 8.22 -8.61
CA VAL A 112 -1.44 8.60 -9.47
C VAL A 112 -0.34 7.54 -9.45
N PHE A 113 0.02 7.04 -8.27
CA PHE A 113 1.06 6.02 -8.16
C PHE A 113 0.64 4.66 -8.72
N THR A 114 -0.63 4.28 -8.63
CA THR A 114 -1.15 3.10 -9.34
C THR A 114 -1.02 3.28 -10.85
N TRP A 115 -1.39 4.44 -11.37
CA TRP A 115 -1.22 4.77 -12.78
C TRP A 115 0.25 4.71 -13.22
N LEU A 116 1.17 5.26 -12.42
CA LEU A 116 2.62 5.18 -12.67
C LEU A 116 3.11 3.73 -12.66
N GLY A 117 2.67 2.90 -11.73
CA GLY A 117 3.00 1.48 -11.67
C GLY A 117 2.57 0.71 -12.92
N ILE A 118 1.34 0.95 -13.39
CA ILE A 118 0.82 0.38 -14.63
C ILE A 118 1.69 0.79 -15.82
N HIS A 119 2.02 2.09 -15.93
CA HIS A 119 2.85 2.58 -17.04
C HIS A 119 4.28 2.05 -16.98
N ALA A 120 4.86 1.94 -15.78
CA ALA A 120 6.16 1.30 -15.59
C ALA A 120 6.17 -0.14 -16.09
N ALA A 121 5.13 -0.92 -15.78
CA ALA A 121 5.00 -2.31 -16.27
C ALA A 121 4.87 -2.41 -17.79
N ARG A 122 4.33 -1.38 -18.45
CA ARG A 122 4.17 -1.34 -19.92
C ARG A 122 5.46 -1.08 -20.66
N ILE A 123 6.45 -0.52 -19.98
CA ILE A 123 7.78 -0.24 -20.53
C ILE A 123 8.71 -1.46 -20.38
N LEU A 124 8.45 -2.30 -19.38
CA LEU A 124 9.20 -3.55 -19.13
C LEU A 124 8.80 -4.67 -20.10
#